data_1b3bcda3a18ecd7aee433fc0fc0938b6
#
_entry.id   1b3bcda3a18ecd7aee433fc0fc0938b6
#
_cell.length_a   1.000
_cell.length_b   1.000
_cell.length_c   1.000
_cell.angle_alpha   90.00
_cell.angle_beta   90.00
_cell.angle_gamma   90.00
#
_symmetry.space_group_name_H-M   'P 1'
#
loop_
_entity.id
_entity.type
_entity.pdbx_description
1 polymer ?
#
loop_
_entity_poly.entity_id
_entity_poly.type
_entity_poly.pdbx_seq_one_letter_code
_entity_poly.pdbx_strand_id
1 'polypeptide(L)'
;PTVNKVQLGTTPVVRGAITSGELDIYPEYTGNGAFFFKDENDAAWKNAQQGYEKVKKLDAEQNKLIWLTPAPANNTWTIAVRQDVAEKNKLTSLADLSRYLKEGGTFKLAASAEFIERADALPAFEKAYGFKLGQDQLLSLAGGDTAVTIKAAAQQTSGVNAAMAYGTDGPVAALGLQTLSDPQGVQPIYAPAPVVRESVLKEYPQMAQW
;
A
#
# COMPACT_ATOMS: atom_id res chain seq x y z
N PRO A 1 19.27 5.98 -24.28
CA PRO A 1 18.25 4.92 -24.40
C PRO A 1 17.84 4.48 -22.99
N THR A 2 16.55 4.22 -22.79
CA THR A 2 15.99 3.72 -21.54
C THR A 2 15.67 2.23 -21.67
N VAL A 3 15.85 1.49 -20.57
CA VAL A 3 15.45 0.07 -20.47
C VAL A 3 14.31 -0.03 -19.48
N ASN A 4 13.18 -0.58 -19.93
CA ASN A 4 12.01 -0.77 -19.10
C ASN A 4 12.16 -2.05 -18.26
N LYS A 5 12.07 -1.90 -16.93
CA LYS A 5 12.12 -2.99 -15.94
C LYS A 5 10.89 -2.97 -15.01
N VAL A 6 9.71 -2.61 -15.51
CA VAL A 6 8.48 -2.64 -14.72
C VAL A 6 8.11 -4.06 -14.29
N GLN A 7 7.28 -4.19 -13.25
CA GLN A 7 6.79 -5.46 -12.70
C GLN A 7 7.88 -6.37 -12.11
N LEU A 8 8.91 -5.78 -11.49
CA LEU A 8 9.96 -6.56 -10.82
C LEU A 8 9.45 -7.33 -9.60
N GLY A 9 8.39 -6.85 -8.95
CA GLY A 9 7.84 -7.53 -7.77
C GLY A 9 7.30 -6.56 -6.72
N THR A 10 7.34 -7.01 -5.46
CA THR A 10 6.87 -6.25 -4.29
C THR A 10 7.79 -5.08 -3.93
N THR A 11 7.33 -4.18 -3.06
CA THR A 11 8.10 -3.02 -2.57
C THR A 11 9.51 -3.37 -2.12
N PRO A 12 9.76 -4.41 -1.29
CA PRO A 12 11.12 -4.77 -0.89
C PRO A 12 12.02 -5.18 -2.06
N VAL A 13 11.48 -5.87 -3.07
CA VAL A 13 12.24 -6.30 -4.26
C VAL A 13 12.69 -5.09 -5.07
N VAL A 14 11.75 -4.18 -5.37
CA VAL A 14 12.06 -2.96 -6.13
C VAL A 14 13.02 -2.05 -5.37
N ARG A 15 12.82 -1.92 -4.05
CA ARG A 15 13.73 -1.19 -3.17
C ARG A 15 15.16 -1.76 -3.20
N GLY A 16 15.29 -3.08 -3.14
CA GLY A 16 16.58 -3.75 -3.30
C GLY A 16 17.24 -3.45 -4.64
N ALA A 17 16.49 -3.47 -5.73
CA ALA A 17 16.99 -3.23 -7.07
C ALA A 17 17.54 -1.80 -7.27
N ILE A 18 16.88 -0.77 -6.72
CA ILE A 18 17.42 0.59 -6.83
C ILE A 18 18.62 0.82 -5.91
N THR A 19 18.62 0.26 -4.71
CA THR A 19 19.75 0.40 -3.79
C THR A 19 20.99 -0.37 -4.25
N SER A 20 20.82 -1.48 -4.97
CA SER A 20 21.93 -2.24 -5.60
C SER A 20 22.43 -1.63 -6.93
N GLY A 21 21.70 -0.68 -7.50
CA GLY A 21 22.03 -0.06 -8.79
C GLY A 21 21.53 -0.82 -10.01
N GLU A 22 20.64 -1.79 -9.84
CA GLU A 22 19.98 -2.50 -10.94
C GLU A 22 18.85 -1.66 -11.58
N LEU A 23 18.31 -0.70 -10.83
CA LEU A 23 17.39 0.34 -11.30
C LEU A 23 18.04 1.72 -11.15
N ASP A 24 17.73 2.63 -12.05
CA ASP A 24 18.19 4.01 -12.04
C ASP A 24 17.15 4.99 -11.51
N ILE A 25 15.89 4.70 -11.78
CA ILE A 25 14.72 5.48 -11.38
C ILE A 25 13.50 4.58 -11.23
N TYR A 26 12.64 4.87 -10.26
CA TYR A 26 11.32 4.25 -10.11
C TYR A 26 10.36 5.21 -9.38
N PRO A 27 9.05 5.02 -9.54
CA PRO A 27 8.08 5.70 -8.69
C PRO A 27 8.00 5.01 -7.33
N GLU A 28 8.11 5.78 -6.27
CA GLU A 28 7.98 5.32 -4.89
C GLU A 28 6.99 6.22 -4.14
N TYR A 29 6.50 5.75 -3.02
CA TYR A 29 5.52 6.45 -2.20
C TYR A 29 6.15 6.91 -0.89
N THR A 30 5.95 8.17 -0.52
CA THR A 30 6.57 8.79 0.66
C THR A 30 6.36 8.01 1.95
N GLY A 31 5.18 7.47 2.16
CA GLY A 31 4.83 6.67 3.34
C GLY A 31 5.63 5.37 3.49
N ASN A 32 6.19 4.84 2.40
CA ASN A 32 7.07 3.67 2.47
C ASN A 32 8.36 3.94 3.24
N GLY A 33 8.72 5.22 3.45
CA GLY A 33 9.82 5.59 4.33
C GLY A 33 9.66 5.06 5.74
N ALA A 34 8.44 5.05 6.27
CA ALA A 34 8.15 4.45 7.58
C ALA A 34 8.63 3.00 7.67
N PHE A 35 8.33 2.21 6.65
CA PHE A 35 8.75 0.82 6.53
C PHE A 35 10.26 0.66 6.26
N PHE A 36 10.82 1.45 5.33
CA PHE A 36 12.25 1.35 4.96
C PHE A 36 13.18 1.65 6.12
N PHE A 37 12.82 2.62 6.95
CA PHE A 37 13.64 3.10 8.07
C PHE A 37 13.18 2.56 9.43
N LYS A 38 12.19 1.65 9.47
CA LYS A 38 11.63 1.02 10.69
C LYS A 38 11.18 2.04 11.73
N ASP A 39 10.46 3.04 11.26
CA ASP A 39 10.07 4.23 12.04
C ASP A 39 8.56 4.50 11.90
N GLU A 40 7.75 3.44 11.90
CA GLU A 40 6.32 3.47 11.64
C GLU A 40 5.52 4.29 12.68
N ASN A 41 6.11 4.53 13.84
CA ASN A 41 5.44 5.25 14.93
C ASN A 41 5.58 6.77 14.84
N ASP A 42 6.40 7.32 13.94
CA ASP A 42 6.56 8.76 13.82
C ASP A 42 5.35 9.40 13.12
N ALA A 43 4.74 10.38 13.80
CA ALA A 43 3.60 11.13 13.29
C ALA A 43 3.90 11.89 11.98
N ALA A 44 5.17 12.15 11.67
CA ALA A 44 5.57 12.80 10.43
C ALA A 44 5.06 12.06 9.19
N TRP A 45 4.96 10.74 9.23
CA TRP A 45 4.47 9.94 8.11
C TRP A 45 2.98 10.16 7.79
N LYS A 46 2.21 10.71 8.73
CA LYS A 46 0.79 11.07 8.56
C LYS A 46 0.58 12.50 8.07
N ASN A 47 1.66 13.22 7.78
CA ASN A 47 1.65 14.56 7.22
C ASN A 47 2.41 14.56 5.88
N ALA A 48 1.78 15.03 4.81
CA ALA A 48 2.34 14.95 3.46
C ALA A 48 3.71 15.65 3.34
N GLN A 49 3.83 16.88 3.86
CA GLN A 49 5.07 17.65 3.79
C GLN A 49 6.16 17.05 4.68
N GLN A 50 5.84 16.76 5.92
CA GLN A 50 6.81 16.22 6.88
C GLN A 50 7.32 14.83 6.47
N GLY A 51 6.42 13.96 5.99
CA GLY A 51 6.79 12.62 5.51
C GLY A 51 7.71 12.70 4.29
N TYR A 52 7.40 13.57 3.34
CA TYR A 52 8.25 13.80 2.18
C TYR A 52 9.65 14.32 2.56
N GLU A 53 9.74 15.38 3.35
CA GLU A 53 11.02 15.94 3.77
C GLU A 53 11.87 14.91 4.55
N LYS A 54 11.22 14.12 5.38
CA LYS A 54 11.89 13.07 6.17
C LYS A 54 12.46 11.96 5.29
N VAL A 55 11.65 11.38 4.39
CA VAL A 55 12.14 10.29 3.51
C VAL A 55 13.22 10.79 2.56
N LYS A 56 13.05 11.98 2.00
CA LYS A 56 14.03 12.63 1.13
C LYS A 56 15.39 12.76 1.81
N LYS A 57 15.41 13.26 3.05
CA LYS A 57 16.64 13.41 3.83
C LYS A 57 17.30 12.07 4.14
N LEU A 58 16.53 11.12 4.68
CA LEU A 58 17.04 9.80 5.09
C LEU A 58 17.62 9.02 3.91
N ASP A 59 16.95 9.04 2.77
CA ASP A 59 17.41 8.33 1.58
C ASP A 59 18.63 8.98 0.93
N ALA A 60 18.71 10.30 0.92
CA ALA A 60 19.89 11.00 0.42
C ALA A 60 21.13 10.67 1.26
N GLU A 61 20.99 10.68 2.58
CA GLU A 61 22.09 10.43 3.52
C GLU A 61 22.53 8.96 3.53
N GLN A 62 21.58 8.02 3.56
CA GLN A 62 21.89 6.61 3.79
C GLN A 62 22.06 5.80 2.51
N ASN A 63 21.34 6.15 1.43
CA ASN A 63 21.26 5.34 0.22
C ASN A 63 21.64 6.05 -1.07
N LYS A 64 21.99 7.33 -1.02
CA LYS A 64 22.29 8.14 -2.22
C LYS A 64 21.11 8.15 -3.22
N LEU A 65 19.88 8.16 -2.70
CA LEU A 65 18.65 8.24 -3.47
C LEU A 65 18.04 9.63 -3.32
N ILE A 66 17.66 10.22 -4.44
CA ILE A 66 17.10 11.56 -4.50
C ILE A 66 15.61 11.46 -4.82
N TRP A 67 14.79 11.94 -3.91
CA TRP A 67 13.34 12.05 -4.09
C TRP A 67 13.01 13.37 -4.80
N LEU A 68 12.41 13.27 -5.96
CA LEU A 68 11.91 14.43 -6.72
C LEU A 68 10.55 14.89 -6.16
N THR A 69 9.94 15.88 -6.80
CA THR A 69 8.67 16.46 -6.34
C THR A 69 7.54 15.42 -6.38
N PRO A 70 6.83 15.18 -5.27
CA PRO A 70 5.72 14.25 -5.25
C PRO A 70 4.49 14.81 -5.98
N ALA A 71 3.72 13.93 -6.60
CA ALA A 71 2.40 14.29 -7.12
C ALA A 71 1.42 14.53 -5.97
N PRO A 72 0.41 15.41 -6.16
CA PRO A 72 -0.60 15.71 -5.14
C PRO A 72 -1.65 14.58 -5.05
N ALA A 73 -1.22 13.39 -4.70
CA ALA A 73 -2.05 12.20 -4.57
C ALA A 73 -1.70 11.45 -3.28
N ASN A 74 -2.66 10.67 -2.77
CA ASN A 74 -2.45 9.79 -1.62
C ASN A 74 -3.04 8.41 -1.95
N ASN A 75 -2.19 7.41 -2.06
CA ASN A 75 -2.53 6.06 -2.46
C ASN A 75 -2.42 5.08 -1.29
N THR A 76 -3.29 5.24 -0.29
CA THR A 76 -3.32 4.36 0.89
C THR A 76 -3.89 2.99 0.57
N TRP A 77 -3.36 1.96 1.26
CA TRP A 77 -4.02 0.67 1.33
C TRP A 77 -5.36 0.75 2.07
N THR A 78 -6.30 -0.04 1.62
CA THR A 78 -7.58 -0.27 2.27
C THR A 78 -8.03 -1.72 2.05
N ILE A 79 -9.13 -2.09 2.72
CA ILE A 79 -9.85 -3.32 2.47
C ILE A 79 -11.13 -2.97 1.71
N ALA A 80 -11.34 -3.63 0.58
CA ALA A 80 -12.59 -3.57 -0.16
C ALA A 80 -13.39 -4.85 0.09
N VAL A 81 -14.68 -4.71 0.33
CA VAL A 81 -15.61 -5.82 0.59
C VAL A 81 -16.62 -5.90 -0.54
N ARG A 82 -17.09 -7.09 -0.88
CA ARG A 82 -18.20 -7.24 -1.83
C ARG A 82 -19.39 -6.37 -1.42
N GLN A 83 -19.99 -5.68 -2.37
CA GLN A 83 -21.06 -4.73 -2.11
C GLN A 83 -22.28 -5.41 -1.46
N ASP A 84 -22.64 -6.63 -1.90
CA ASP A 84 -23.74 -7.39 -1.30
C ASP A 84 -23.49 -7.71 0.19
N VAL A 85 -22.26 -8.03 0.57
CA VAL A 85 -21.86 -8.26 1.96
C VAL A 85 -21.86 -6.95 2.76
N ALA A 86 -21.34 -5.88 2.17
CA ALA A 86 -21.28 -4.56 2.79
C ALA A 86 -22.69 -4.01 3.08
N GLU A 87 -23.57 -4.04 2.10
CA GLU A 87 -24.96 -3.55 2.24
C GLU A 87 -25.74 -4.35 3.27
N LYS A 88 -25.70 -5.69 3.18
CA LYS A 88 -26.41 -6.58 4.11
C LYS A 88 -26.00 -6.36 5.57
N ASN A 89 -24.70 -6.11 5.81
CA ASN A 89 -24.13 -6.03 7.16
C ASN A 89 -23.78 -4.60 7.58
N LYS A 90 -24.12 -3.59 6.78
CA LYS A 90 -23.85 -2.16 7.03
C LYS A 90 -22.37 -1.89 7.26
N LEU A 91 -21.51 -2.41 6.39
CA LEU A 91 -20.06 -2.23 6.45
C LEU A 91 -19.67 -1.02 5.60
N THR A 92 -19.22 0.05 6.24
CA THR A 92 -18.73 1.27 5.58
C THR A 92 -17.31 1.66 6.02
N SER A 93 -16.86 1.08 7.13
CA SER A 93 -15.56 1.40 7.74
C SER A 93 -14.88 0.15 8.30
N LEU A 94 -13.59 0.27 8.61
CA LEU A 94 -12.83 -0.76 9.33
C LEU A 94 -13.36 -0.98 10.75
N ALA A 95 -14.00 0.02 11.36
CA ALA A 95 -14.68 -0.15 12.64
C ALA A 95 -15.92 -1.07 12.50
N ASP A 96 -16.69 -0.92 11.41
CA ASP A 96 -17.81 -1.83 11.13
C ASP A 96 -17.33 -3.24 10.84
N LEU A 97 -16.21 -3.39 10.13
CA LEU A 97 -15.60 -4.69 9.89
C LEU A 97 -15.22 -5.37 11.22
N SER A 98 -14.59 -4.64 12.14
CA SER A 98 -14.26 -5.18 13.46
C SER A 98 -15.49 -5.68 14.21
N ARG A 99 -16.58 -4.90 14.20
CA ARG A 99 -17.86 -5.32 14.77
C ARG A 99 -18.38 -6.60 14.12
N TYR A 100 -18.44 -6.62 12.78
CA TYR A 100 -18.92 -7.77 11.99
C TYR A 100 -18.15 -9.06 12.28
N LEU A 101 -16.83 -8.96 12.38
CA LEU A 101 -15.96 -10.11 12.71
C LEU A 101 -16.20 -10.62 14.13
N LYS A 102 -16.38 -9.72 15.12
CA LYS A 102 -16.69 -10.09 16.52
C LYS A 102 -18.04 -10.77 16.66
N GLU A 103 -18.99 -10.45 15.80
CA GLU A 103 -20.30 -11.08 15.73
C GLU A 103 -20.31 -12.42 14.95
N GLY A 104 -19.14 -12.90 14.52
CA GLY A 104 -18.97 -14.15 13.79
C GLY A 104 -19.30 -14.07 12.30
N GLY A 105 -19.22 -12.88 11.72
CA GLY A 105 -19.45 -12.66 10.30
C GLY A 105 -18.49 -13.44 9.40
N THR A 106 -19.01 -14.00 8.31
CA THR A 106 -18.21 -14.72 7.32
C THR A 106 -17.32 -13.76 6.54
N PHE A 107 -15.99 -13.91 6.68
CA PHE A 107 -15.03 -13.01 6.06
C PHE A 107 -13.79 -13.77 5.61
N LYS A 108 -13.36 -13.53 4.36
CA LYS A 108 -12.09 -14.03 3.84
C LYS A 108 -11.48 -13.00 2.89
N LEU A 109 -10.24 -12.61 3.17
CA LEU A 109 -9.51 -11.56 2.48
C LEU A 109 -8.49 -12.14 1.49
N ALA A 110 -8.55 -11.72 0.23
CA ALA A 110 -7.47 -11.90 -0.72
C ALA A 110 -6.47 -10.74 -0.60
N ALA A 111 -5.21 -11.03 -0.35
CA ALA A 111 -4.17 -10.02 -0.19
C ALA A 111 -2.80 -10.56 -0.58
N SER A 112 -1.83 -9.65 -0.79
CA SER A 112 -0.43 -10.03 -0.94
C SER A 112 0.20 -10.43 0.39
N ALA A 113 1.25 -11.24 0.35
CA ALA A 113 2.03 -11.56 1.55
C ALA A 113 2.58 -10.28 2.20
N GLU A 114 3.02 -9.31 1.40
CA GLU A 114 3.48 -8.01 1.90
C GLU A 114 2.42 -7.31 2.75
N PHE A 115 1.18 -7.22 2.27
CA PHE A 115 0.08 -6.60 3.01
C PHE A 115 -0.25 -7.35 4.31
N ILE A 116 -0.23 -8.68 4.26
CA ILE A 116 -0.55 -9.54 5.41
C ILE A 116 0.48 -9.42 6.53
N GLU A 117 1.77 -9.30 6.19
CA GLU A 117 2.88 -9.40 7.13
C GLU A 117 3.48 -8.05 7.53
N ARG A 118 3.35 -7.04 6.69
CA ARG A 118 3.97 -5.73 6.88
C ARG A 118 3.34 -4.98 8.04
N ALA A 119 4.17 -4.49 8.96
CA ALA A 119 3.73 -3.90 10.24
C ALA A 119 2.79 -2.68 10.09
N ASP A 120 2.92 -1.91 9.02
CA ASP A 120 2.11 -0.72 8.73
C ASP A 120 0.91 -0.99 7.80
N ALA A 121 0.64 -2.26 7.48
CA ALA A 121 -0.49 -2.70 6.65
C ALA A 121 -1.55 -3.45 7.49
N LEU A 122 -1.89 -4.70 7.15
CA LEU A 122 -2.91 -5.46 7.88
C LEU A 122 -2.68 -5.53 9.40
N PRO A 123 -1.46 -5.80 9.90
CA PRO A 123 -1.21 -5.80 11.34
C PRO A 123 -1.54 -4.47 12.03
N ALA A 124 -1.32 -3.33 11.37
CA ALA A 124 -1.69 -2.02 11.91
C ALA A 124 -3.20 -1.84 11.99
N PHE A 125 -3.95 -2.26 10.96
CA PHE A 125 -5.42 -2.26 10.99
C PHE A 125 -5.97 -3.17 12.08
N GLU A 126 -5.45 -4.40 12.19
CA GLU A 126 -5.83 -5.35 13.21
C GLU A 126 -5.65 -4.78 14.63
N LYS A 127 -4.50 -4.16 14.89
CA LYS A 127 -4.19 -3.55 16.19
C LYS A 127 -5.11 -2.35 16.49
N ALA A 128 -5.29 -1.45 15.52
CA ALA A 128 -6.05 -0.22 15.71
C ALA A 128 -7.55 -0.48 15.94
N TYR A 129 -8.11 -1.42 15.19
CA TYR A 129 -9.55 -1.73 15.24
C TYR A 129 -9.90 -2.93 16.12
N GLY A 130 -8.91 -3.60 16.70
CA GLY A 130 -9.13 -4.66 17.66
C GLY A 130 -9.76 -5.93 17.07
N PHE A 131 -9.30 -6.36 15.92
CA PHE A 131 -9.62 -7.65 15.33
C PHE A 131 -8.35 -8.42 14.94
N LYS A 132 -8.49 -9.70 14.63
CA LYS A 132 -7.40 -10.53 14.11
C LYS A 132 -7.98 -11.51 13.10
N LEU A 133 -7.39 -11.61 11.92
CA LEU A 133 -7.76 -12.61 10.91
C LEU A 133 -6.96 -13.89 11.14
N GLY A 134 -7.66 -15.03 11.15
CA GLY A 134 -7.05 -16.34 11.13
C GLY A 134 -6.55 -16.73 9.75
N GLN A 135 -5.74 -17.79 9.67
CA GLN A 135 -5.19 -18.27 8.41
C GLN A 135 -6.28 -18.73 7.40
N ASP A 136 -7.35 -19.27 7.91
CA ASP A 136 -8.54 -19.66 7.14
C ASP A 136 -9.31 -18.46 6.55
N GLN A 137 -9.10 -17.27 7.11
CA GLN A 137 -9.68 -16.00 6.65
C GLN A 137 -8.77 -15.23 5.70
N LEU A 138 -7.66 -15.81 5.27
CA LEU A 138 -6.69 -15.19 4.38
C LEU A 138 -6.44 -16.06 3.14
N LEU A 139 -6.44 -15.43 1.96
CA LEU A 139 -5.92 -15.99 0.72
C LEU A 139 -4.72 -15.14 0.31
N SER A 140 -3.51 -15.66 0.56
CA SER A 140 -2.27 -14.99 0.13
C SER A 140 -2.04 -15.24 -1.35
N LEU A 141 -1.90 -14.15 -2.11
CA LEU A 141 -1.64 -14.17 -3.54
C LEU A 141 -0.24 -13.63 -3.83
N ALA A 142 0.39 -14.18 -4.87
CA ALA A 142 1.71 -13.74 -5.29
C ALA A 142 1.65 -12.33 -5.90
N GLY A 143 2.65 -11.51 -5.57
CA GLY A 143 2.76 -10.13 -6.06
C GLY A 143 1.86 -9.15 -5.29
N GLY A 144 1.95 -7.86 -5.67
CA GLY A 144 1.22 -6.76 -5.03
C GLY A 144 0.11 -6.17 -5.89
N ASP A 145 -0.26 -6.83 -7.00
CA ASP A 145 -1.27 -6.31 -7.94
C ASP A 145 -2.68 -6.45 -7.38
N THR A 146 -3.28 -5.31 -7.06
CA THR A 146 -4.66 -5.25 -6.53
C THR A 146 -5.72 -5.64 -7.56
N ALA A 147 -5.43 -5.61 -8.85
CA ALA A 147 -6.35 -6.14 -9.87
C ALA A 147 -6.62 -7.63 -9.64
N VAL A 148 -5.62 -8.38 -9.17
CA VAL A 148 -5.75 -9.81 -8.88
C VAL A 148 -6.57 -10.04 -7.61
N THR A 149 -6.31 -9.30 -6.53
CA THR A 149 -7.05 -9.42 -5.26
C THR A 149 -8.51 -9.01 -5.41
N ILE A 150 -8.77 -7.90 -6.09
CA ILE A 150 -10.12 -7.39 -6.37
C ILE A 150 -10.92 -8.39 -7.21
N LYS A 151 -10.31 -8.95 -8.25
CA LYS A 151 -10.94 -9.99 -9.10
C LYS A 151 -11.25 -11.25 -8.29
N ALA A 152 -10.34 -11.68 -7.42
CA ALA A 152 -10.56 -12.84 -6.56
C ALA A 152 -11.79 -12.66 -5.66
N ALA A 153 -11.95 -11.47 -5.05
CA ALA A 153 -13.12 -11.16 -4.22
C ALA A 153 -14.40 -11.06 -5.06
N ALA A 154 -14.37 -10.43 -6.22
CA ALA A 154 -15.52 -10.32 -7.12
C ALA A 154 -16.02 -11.69 -7.57
N GLN A 155 -15.11 -12.61 -7.88
CA GLN A 155 -15.42 -13.97 -8.33
C GLN A 155 -15.60 -14.97 -7.18
N GLN A 156 -15.43 -14.55 -5.93
CA GLN A 156 -15.48 -15.43 -4.74
C GLN A 156 -14.52 -16.62 -4.82
N THR A 157 -13.36 -16.42 -5.43
CA THR A 157 -12.33 -17.46 -5.55
C THR A 157 -11.96 -17.99 -4.16
N SER A 158 -12.06 -19.30 -3.97
CA SER A 158 -11.81 -19.94 -2.66
C SER A 158 -12.60 -19.37 -1.49
N GLY A 159 -13.80 -18.84 -1.74
CA GLY A 159 -14.66 -18.25 -0.71
C GLY A 159 -14.30 -16.84 -0.28
N VAL A 160 -13.39 -16.16 -0.99
CA VAL A 160 -12.99 -14.78 -0.71
C VAL A 160 -14.15 -13.82 -0.96
N ASN A 161 -14.40 -12.92 -0.02
CA ASN A 161 -15.42 -11.87 -0.13
C ASN A 161 -14.87 -10.46 0.14
N ALA A 162 -13.56 -10.34 0.34
CA ALA A 162 -12.88 -9.08 0.51
C ALA A 162 -11.50 -9.10 -0.16
N ALA A 163 -10.97 -7.93 -0.48
CA ALA A 163 -9.70 -7.76 -1.17
C ALA A 163 -8.87 -6.65 -0.55
N MET A 164 -7.56 -6.86 -0.50
CA MET A 164 -6.60 -5.76 -0.41
C MET A 164 -6.78 -4.88 -1.65
N ALA A 165 -6.91 -3.58 -1.45
CA ALA A 165 -7.07 -2.58 -2.50
C ALA A 165 -6.39 -1.27 -2.11
N TYR A 166 -6.24 -0.37 -3.08
CA TYR A 166 -5.94 1.03 -2.82
C TYR A 166 -7.21 1.88 -2.90
N GLY A 167 -7.25 2.98 -2.16
CA GLY A 167 -8.40 3.89 -2.17
C GLY A 167 -8.73 4.48 -3.54
N THR A 168 -7.78 4.47 -4.46
CA THR A 168 -7.91 5.00 -5.84
C THR A 168 -8.15 3.93 -6.90
N ASP A 169 -8.31 2.66 -6.52
CA ASP A 169 -8.50 1.56 -7.46
C ASP A 169 -9.88 1.63 -8.15
N GLY A 170 -9.89 2.04 -9.41
CA GLY A 170 -11.11 2.09 -10.23
C GLY A 170 -11.88 0.78 -10.34
N PRO A 171 -11.22 -0.39 -10.48
CA PRO A 171 -11.89 -1.68 -10.57
C PRO A 171 -12.74 -2.07 -9.36
N VAL A 172 -12.52 -1.49 -8.18
CA VAL A 172 -13.29 -1.80 -6.96
C VAL A 172 -14.78 -1.62 -7.20
N ALA A 173 -15.21 -0.43 -7.58
CA ALA A 173 -16.62 -0.14 -7.85
C ALA A 173 -17.15 -0.91 -9.08
N ALA A 174 -16.35 -0.97 -10.14
CA ALA A 174 -16.71 -1.62 -11.40
C ALA A 174 -16.99 -3.13 -11.24
N LEU A 175 -16.32 -3.78 -10.27
CA LEU A 175 -16.48 -5.21 -9.99
C LEU A 175 -17.40 -5.49 -8.78
N GLY A 176 -18.16 -4.51 -8.32
CA GLY A 176 -19.15 -4.68 -7.26
C GLY A 176 -18.53 -4.84 -5.86
N LEU A 177 -17.40 -4.18 -5.62
CA LEU A 177 -16.80 -4.06 -4.29
C LEU A 177 -16.97 -2.63 -3.77
N GLN A 178 -16.85 -2.48 -2.47
CA GLN A 178 -16.86 -1.19 -1.75
C GLN A 178 -15.64 -1.12 -0.83
N THR A 179 -14.89 -0.02 -0.90
CA THR A 179 -13.79 0.26 0.03
C THR A 179 -14.32 0.61 1.41
N LEU A 180 -13.66 0.14 2.46
CA LEU A 180 -13.93 0.53 3.83
C LEU A 180 -13.07 1.74 4.21
N SER A 181 -13.68 2.73 4.84
CA SER A 181 -12.96 3.90 5.33
C SER A 181 -12.12 3.56 6.56
N ASP A 182 -11.04 4.30 6.75
CA ASP A 182 -10.15 4.24 7.93
C ASP A 182 -10.33 5.50 8.81
N PRO A 183 -11.34 5.55 9.69
CA PRO A 183 -11.62 6.73 10.51
C PRO A 183 -10.51 7.03 11.55
N GLN A 184 -9.65 6.07 11.87
CA GLN A 184 -8.50 6.29 12.76
C GLN A 184 -7.25 6.81 12.03
N GLY A 185 -7.24 6.83 10.70
CA GLY A 185 -6.09 7.30 9.92
C GLY A 185 -4.82 6.49 10.21
N VAL A 186 -4.91 5.16 10.21
CA VAL A 186 -3.81 4.26 10.60
C VAL A 186 -2.66 4.31 9.61
N GLN A 187 -2.99 4.44 8.33
CA GLN A 187 -2.00 4.42 7.25
C GLN A 187 -1.20 5.73 7.17
N PRO A 188 0.10 5.66 6.86
CA PRO A 188 0.87 6.82 6.42
C PRO A 188 0.25 7.48 5.18
N ILE A 189 0.70 8.70 4.85
CA ILE A 189 0.39 9.32 3.56
C ILE A 189 1.34 8.79 2.50
N TYR A 190 0.80 8.22 1.44
CA TYR A 190 1.53 7.65 0.31
C TYR A 190 1.42 8.56 -0.91
N ALA A 191 2.22 9.64 -0.93
CA ALA A 191 2.33 10.50 -2.10
C ALA A 191 3.37 9.92 -3.07
N PRO A 192 3.01 9.65 -4.35
CA PRO A 192 3.95 9.10 -5.32
C PRO A 192 4.96 10.15 -5.77
N ALA A 193 6.23 9.78 -5.81
CA ALA A 193 7.32 10.61 -6.30
C ALA A 193 8.34 9.79 -7.10
N PRO A 194 8.97 10.36 -8.13
CA PRO A 194 10.12 9.72 -8.75
C PRO A 194 11.31 9.69 -7.77
N VAL A 195 11.95 8.55 -7.67
CA VAL A 195 13.17 8.36 -6.89
C VAL A 195 14.29 7.95 -7.84
N VAL A 196 15.39 8.69 -7.80
CA VAL A 196 16.51 8.59 -8.73
C VAL A 196 17.79 8.36 -7.96
N ARG A 197 18.68 7.51 -8.45
CA ARG A 197 20.03 7.41 -7.89
C ARG A 197 20.80 8.74 -8.09
N GLU A 198 21.50 9.19 -7.04
CA GLU A 198 22.23 10.46 -7.08
C GLU A 198 23.22 10.53 -8.27
N SER A 199 23.93 9.43 -8.56
CA SER A 199 24.85 9.35 -9.69
C SER A 199 24.16 9.56 -11.04
N VAL A 200 22.96 9.02 -11.21
CA VAL A 200 22.16 9.18 -12.44
C VAL A 200 21.66 10.62 -12.59
N LEU A 201 21.20 11.23 -11.48
CA LEU A 201 20.76 12.62 -11.52
C LEU A 201 21.91 13.59 -11.82
N LYS A 202 23.14 13.30 -11.38
CA LYS A 202 24.33 14.09 -11.73
C LYS A 202 24.66 13.99 -13.21
N GLU A 203 24.47 12.82 -13.83
CA GLU A 203 24.67 12.60 -15.27
C GLU A 203 23.56 13.24 -16.12
N TYR A 204 22.33 13.21 -15.61
CA TYR A 204 21.11 13.71 -16.29
C TYR A 204 20.35 14.73 -15.44
N PRO A 205 20.92 15.94 -15.19
CA PRO A 205 20.34 16.90 -14.24
C PRO A 205 18.96 17.43 -14.65
N GLN A 206 18.58 17.32 -15.93
CA GLN A 206 17.25 17.70 -16.41
C GLN A 206 16.13 16.85 -15.78
N MET A 207 16.43 15.67 -15.24
CA MET A 207 15.44 14.81 -14.55
C MET A 207 14.90 15.47 -13.28
N ALA A 208 15.61 16.43 -12.69
CA ALA A 208 15.14 17.17 -11.53
C ALA A 208 13.91 18.06 -11.81
N GLN A 209 13.56 18.25 -13.07
CA GLN A 209 12.39 19.05 -13.48
C GLN A 209 11.13 18.22 -13.74
N TRP A 210 11.21 16.91 -13.53
CA TRP A 210 10.10 15.96 -13.70
C TRP A 210 9.27 15.78 -12.39
#